data_41bfe02b79e365e58393d6f84089db22
#
_entry.id   41bfe02b79e365e58393d6f84089db22
#
_cell.length_a   1.000
_cell.length_b   1.000
_cell.length_c   1.000
_cell.angle_alpha   90.00
_cell.angle_beta   90.00
_cell.angle_gamma   90.00
#
_symmetry.space_group_name_H-M   'P 1'
#
loop_
_entity.id
_entity.type
_entity.pdbx_description
1 polymer ?
#
loop_
_entity_poly.entity_id
_entity_poly.type
_entity_poly.pdbx_seq_one_letter_code
_entity_poly.pdbx_strand_id
1 'polypeptide(L)'
;FMLVPGIDVPFHSTLLRKGVPEFRDKLDALLPKHIDYRGRLVGRYIPNLVAVPFEMTKEFAAKILEVVPSERIKAALDDPKVWDSYAEDDQKLGRLLLTELLSWQFASPVRWIETQALLFGSAEQGGLGVEEYVEVGLGNAPTLANLGAKTLRLPQFAGRDVTVYNVGRDEGRVYMTDSDSLVADDDADDSAAAAPAAASAPSAAAAAPAAVAAAPVAAAPAVAAPAAPAGAPSGAAVADIPFNASDAIAMLLAYSAKVRPDQIGESDTTDTLTNGVSSRRNQLLMDISSELGVASVDGAAEATVKALSALVNKVAPNYKAF
;
A
#
# COMPACT_ATOMS: atom_id res chain seq x y z
N PHE A 1 1.74 9.82 -17.44
CA PHE A 1 1.42 10.38 -16.11
C PHE A 1 -0.02 10.05 -15.79
N MET A 2 -0.24 9.55 -14.56
CA MET A 2 -1.59 9.28 -14.06
C MET A 2 -1.79 10.14 -12.81
N LEU A 3 -2.83 10.96 -12.82
CA LEU A 3 -3.22 11.73 -11.64
C LEU A 3 -3.80 10.78 -10.61
N VAL A 4 -3.38 10.90 -9.35
CA VAL A 4 -3.96 10.16 -8.22
C VAL A 4 -4.94 11.09 -7.51
N PRO A 5 -6.25 10.89 -7.66
CA PRO A 5 -7.25 11.75 -7.05
C PRO A 5 -7.11 11.76 -5.51
N GLY A 6 -7.34 12.91 -4.89
CA GLY A 6 -7.30 13.07 -3.43
C GLY A 6 -5.89 13.18 -2.83
N ILE A 7 -4.82 13.18 -3.64
CA ILE A 7 -3.45 13.45 -3.16
C ILE A 7 -2.99 14.79 -3.74
N ASP A 8 -2.99 15.80 -2.90
CA ASP A 8 -2.57 17.18 -3.19
C ASP A 8 -1.23 17.57 -2.55
N VAL A 9 -0.72 16.72 -1.66
CA VAL A 9 0.58 16.91 -0.99
C VAL A 9 1.65 16.10 -1.73
N PRO A 10 2.78 16.71 -2.13
CA PRO A 10 3.87 16.03 -2.84
C PRO A 10 4.72 15.18 -1.90
N PHE A 11 4.12 14.15 -1.27
CA PHE A 11 4.84 13.21 -0.42
C PHE A 11 6.04 12.60 -1.15
N HIS A 12 7.06 12.23 -0.39
CA HIS A 12 8.30 11.64 -0.89
C HIS A 12 9.07 12.53 -1.87
N SER A 13 8.91 13.87 -1.73
CA SER A 13 9.63 14.85 -2.54
C SER A 13 10.41 15.85 -1.70
N THR A 14 11.43 16.44 -2.30
CA THR A 14 12.28 17.47 -1.65
C THR A 14 11.54 18.75 -1.30
N LEU A 15 10.35 18.98 -1.85
CA LEU A 15 9.50 20.12 -1.54
C LEU A 15 9.06 20.15 -0.08
N LEU A 16 8.99 18.99 0.56
CA LEU A 16 8.58 18.86 1.97
C LEU A 16 9.74 18.98 2.97
N ARG A 17 10.98 19.17 2.53
CA ARG A 17 12.17 19.24 3.42
C ARG A 17 12.06 20.27 4.52
N LYS A 18 11.37 21.39 4.27
CA LYS A 18 11.16 22.43 5.28
C LYS A 18 10.34 21.95 6.49
N GLY A 19 9.50 20.93 6.32
CA GLY A 19 8.71 20.33 7.40
C GLY A 19 9.45 19.28 8.22
N VAL A 20 10.65 18.85 7.82
CA VAL A 20 11.41 17.81 8.51
C VAL A 20 11.70 18.13 9.98
N PRO A 21 12.16 19.35 10.36
CA PRO A 21 12.44 19.65 11.77
C PRO A 21 11.20 19.52 12.66
N GLU A 22 10.08 20.12 12.25
CA GLU A 22 8.83 20.05 13.03
C GLU A 22 8.30 18.62 13.13
N PHE A 23 8.35 17.87 12.04
CA PHE A 23 7.92 16.47 12.04
C PHE A 23 8.82 15.60 12.92
N ARG A 24 10.13 15.84 12.91
CA ARG A 24 11.10 15.19 13.79
C ARG A 24 10.75 15.39 15.27
N ASP A 25 10.46 16.61 15.66
CA ASP A 25 10.14 16.95 17.06
C ASP A 25 8.85 16.23 17.50
N LYS A 26 7.85 16.16 16.61
CA LYS A 26 6.61 15.40 16.86
C LYS A 26 6.89 13.89 16.99
N LEU A 27 7.71 13.32 16.11
CA LEU A 27 8.11 11.92 16.18
C LEU A 27 8.86 11.62 17.48
N ASP A 28 9.79 12.48 17.86
CA ASP A 28 10.56 12.32 19.10
C ASP A 28 9.65 12.34 20.34
N ALA A 29 8.58 13.10 20.32
CA ALA A 29 7.60 13.13 21.40
C ALA A 29 6.66 11.89 21.41
N LEU A 30 6.36 11.33 20.23
CA LEU A 30 5.39 10.23 20.08
C LEU A 30 6.03 8.84 20.19
N LEU A 31 7.30 8.70 19.80
CA LEU A 31 7.99 7.40 19.88
C LEU A 31 8.06 6.92 21.33
N PRO A 32 7.85 5.61 21.57
CA PRO A 32 8.02 5.02 22.90
C PRO A 32 9.37 5.37 23.51
N LYS A 33 9.41 5.54 24.83
CA LYS A 33 10.66 5.87 25.53
C LYS A 33 11.67 4.74 25.48
N HIS A 34 11.19 3.50 25.42
CA HIS A 34 12.00 2.30 25.33
C HIS A 34 11.57 1.49 24.12
N ILE A 35 12.54 1.23 23.24
CA ILE A 35 12.37 0.40 22.03
C ILE A 35 13.51 -0.61 22.05
N ASP A 36 13.19 -1.87 21.82
CA ASP A 36 14.19 -2.91 21.61
C ASP A 36 14.76 -2.80 20.17
N TYR A 37 15.66 -1.83 19.98
CA TYR A 37 16.25 -1.58 18.67
C TYR A 37 17.03 -2.77 18.14
N ARG A 38 17.86 -3.41 19.00
CA ARG A 38 18.69 -4.55 18.59
C ARG A 38 17.85 -5.78 18.27
N GLY A 39 16.91 -6.13 19.12
CA GLY A 39 16.12 -7.34 18.91
C GLY A 39 15.06 -7.21 17.83
N ARG A 40 14.57 -5.99 17.56
CA ARG A 40 13.45 -5.79 16.65
C ARG A 40 13.79 -5.11 15.33
N LEU A 41 14.81 -4.28 15.28
CA LEU A 41 15.12 -3.49 14.08
C LEU A 41 16.43 -3.89 13.42
N VAL A 42 17.49 -4.14 14.17
CA VAL A 42 18.80 -4.51 13.61
C VAL A 42 18.69 -5.76 12.73
N GLY A 43 19.08 -5.62 11.46
CA GLY A 43 19.03 -6.69 10.46
C GLY A 43 17.62 -7.08 9.98
N ARG A 44 16.55 -6.49 10.56
CA ARG A 44 15.15 -6.84 10.25
C ARG A 44 14.35 -5.73 9.60
N TYR A 45 14.69 -4.49 9.87
CA TYR A 45 14.06 -3.33 9.29
C TYR A 45 14.89 -2.76 8.15
N ILE A 46 14.29 -2.63 6.97
CA ILE A 46 14.89 -1.98 5.81
C ILE A 46 14.18 -0.65 5.59
N PRO A 47 14.82 0.48 5.95
CA PRO A 47 14.19 1.79 5.78
C PRO A 47 14.06 2.18 4.31
N ASN A 48 12.93 2.75 3.92
CA ASN A 48 12.71 3.29 2.58
C ASN A 48 13.74 4.34 2.16
N LEU A 49 14.34 5.01 3.13
CA LEU A 49 15.29 6.11 2.90
C LEU A 49 16.65 5.62 2.38
N VAL A 50 17.16 4.52 2.91
CA VAL A 50 18.52 4.03 2.63
C VAL A 50 18.57 2.63 1.97
N ALA A 51 17.47 1.89 1.97
CA ALA A 51 17.32 0.58 1.33
C ALA A 51 18.40 -0.44 1.70
N VAL A 52 18.84 -0.42 2.96
CA VAL A 52 19.73 -1.43 3.57
C VAL A 52 19.22 -1.81 4.94
N PRO A 53 19.54 -3.01 5.48
CA PRO A 53 19.14 -3.40 6.82
C PRO A 53 19.59 -2.36 7.86
N PHE A 54 18.69 -2.05 8.79
CA PHE A 54 18.97 -1.14 9.89
C PHE A 54 20.10 -1.69 10.77
N GLU A 55 21.08 -0.86 11.04
CA GLU A 55 22.20 -1.16 11.94
C GLU A 55 22.48 0.04 12.84
N MET A 56 23.10 -0.25 14.00
CA MET A 56 23.49 0.77 14.97
C MET A 56 25.00 1.01 14.89
N THR A 57 25.46 1.44 13.68
CA THR A 57 26.89 1.60 13.34
C THR A 57 27.15 2.95 12.69
N LYS A 58 28.44 3.37 12.67
CA LYS A 58 28.87 4.62 11.98
C LYS A 58 28.62 4.50 10.47
N GLU A 59 28.85 3.33 9.92
CA GLU A 59 28.68 3.04 8.50
C GLU A 59 27.23 3.20 8.08
N PHE A 60 26.30 2.73 8.91
CA PHE A 60 24.87 2.92 8.65
C PHE A 60 24.46 4.40 8.77
N ALA A 61 24.95 5.10 9.79
CA ALA A 61 24.72 6.54 9.95
C ALA A 61 25.28 7.33 8.75
N ALA A 62 26.45 6.97 8.23
CA ALA A 62 27.01 7.57 7.04
C ALA A 62 26.12 7.39 5.80
N LYS A 63 25.50 6.22 5.61
CA LYS A 63 24.52 5.98 4.54
C LYS A 63 23.30 6.91 4.62
N ILE A 64 22.88 7.31 5.81
CA ILE A 64 21.82 8.32 5.95
C ILE A 64 22.29 9.68 5.39
N LEU A 65 23.54 10.07 5.69
CA LEU A 65 24.11 11.34 5.19
C LEU A 65 24.32 11.37 3.68
N GLU A 66 24.59 10.22 3.04
CA GLU A 66 24.68 10.13 1.59
C GLU A 66 23.36 10.50 0.89
N VAL A 67 22.23 10.30 1.58
CA VAL A 67 20.90 10.52 1.01
C VAL A 67 20.30 11.85 1.43
N VAL A 68 20.48 12.27 2.69
CA VAL A 68 19.85 13.45 3.26
C VAL A 68 20.82 14.27 4.12
N PRO A 69 20.71 15.61 4.11
CA PRO A 69 21.58 16.49 4.88
C PRO A 69 21.14 16.54 6.35
N SER A 70 21.26 15.44 7.08
CA SER A 70 20.93 15.39 8.51
C SER A 70 22.03 16.04 9.35
N GLU A 71 21.79 17.23 9.88
CA GLU A 71 22.75 17.92 10.76
C GLU A 71 22.99 17.13 12.06
N ARG A 72 21.99 16.41 12.56
CA ARG A 72 22.14 15.61 13.79
C ARG A 72 23.08 14.42 13.57
N ILE A 73 22.92 13.70 12.47
CA ILE A 73 23.80 12.58 12.11
C ILE A 73 25.21 13.10 11.80
N LYS A 74 25.29 14.22 11.06
CA LYS A 74 26.57 14.86 10.74
C LYS A 74 27.33 15.24 12.01
N ALA A 75 26.69 15.92 12.94
CA ALA A 75 27.30 16.29 14.22
C ALA A 75 27.77 15.10 15.04
N ALA A 76 27.02 14.00 15.01
CA ALA A 76 27.41 12.77 15.70
C ALA A 76 28.62 12.09 15.05
N LEU A 77 28.75 12.15 13.73
CA LEU A 77 29.87 11.52 13.00
C LEU A 77 31.13 12.38 12.97
N ASP A 78 31.00 13.71 12.97
CA ASP A 78 32.13 14.65 12.90
C ASP A 78 32.97 14.64 14.20
N ASP A 79 32.36 14.34 15.35
CA ASP A 79 33.05 14.28 16.64
C ASP A 79 33.00 12.87 17.25
N PRO A 80 34.13 12.16 17.33
CA PRO A 80 34.17 10.82 17.92
C PRO A 80 33.60 10.76 19.34
N LYS A 81 33.77 11.81 20.16
CA LYS A 81 33.26 11.83 21.54
C LYS A 81 31.72 11.90 21.56
N VAL A 82 31.15 12.64 20.61
CA VAL A 82 29.70 12.74 20.46
C VAL A 82 29.15 11.39 20.02
N TRP A 83 29.78 10.74 19.04
CA TRP A 83 29.40 9.41 18.62
C TRP A 83 29.47 8.41 19.78
N ASP A 84 30.58 8.38 20.50
CA ASP A 84 30.79 7.44 21.60
C ASP A 84 29.70 7.63 22.68
N SER A 85 29.30 8.88 22.97
CA SER A 85 28.21 9.16 23.91
C SER A 85 26.84 8.63 23.47
N TYR A 86 26.61 8.47 22.16
CA TYR A 86 25.45 7.79 21.61
C TYR A 86 25.63 6.27 21.66
N ALA A 87 26.79 5.76 21.27
CA ALA A 87 27.08 4.34 21.16
C ALA A 87 27.11 3.59 22.50
N GLU A 88 27.36 4.30 23.60
CA GLU A 88 27.28 3.77 24.97
C GLU A 88 25.84 3.46 25.42
N ASP A 89 24.82 3.98 24.72
CA ASP A 89 23.41 3.83 25.09
C ASP A 89 22.57 3.49 23.84
N ASP A 90 22.16 2.25 23.75
CA ASP A 90 21.33 1.75 22.65
C ASP A 90 20.02 2.55 22.44
N GLN A 91 19.44 3.08 23.54
CA GLN A 91 18.21 3.90 23.42
C GLN A 91 18.52 5.24 22.78
N LYS A 92 19.67 5.87 23.09
CA LYS A 92 20.05 7.13 22.47
C LYS A 92 20.43 6.96 21.01
N LEU A 93 21.30 6.00 20.71
CA LEU A 93 21.75 5.76 19.32
C LEU A 93 20.60 5.29 18.43
N GLY A 94 19.86 4.30 18.88
CA GLY A 94 18.72 3.77 18.13
C GLY A 94 17.65 4.84 17.88
N ARG A 95 17.37 5.68 18.87
CA ARG A 95 16.45 6.80 18.75
C ARG A 95 16.94 7.86 17.75
N LEU A 96 18.21 8.24 17.82
CA LEU A 96 18.79 9.16 16.85
C LEU A 96 18.60 8.66 15.42
N LEU A 97 19.02 7.42 15.16
CA LEU A 97 18.95 6.82 13.82
C LEU A 97 17.52 6.67 13.33
N LEU A 98 16.63 6.11 14.17
CA LEU A 98 15.23 5.87 13.79
C LEU A 98 14.48 7.19 13.55
N THR A 99 14.66 8.19 14.42
CA THR A 99 13.99 9.49 14.27
C THR A 99 14.45 10.19 12.99
N GLU A 100 15.75 10.15 12.65
CA GLU A 100 16.23 10.73 11.40
C GLU A 100 15.70 9.98 10.18
N LEU A 101 15.70 8.65 10.17
CA LEU A 101 15.13 7.86 9.09
C LEU A 101 13.65 8.20 8.83
N LEU A 102 12.83 8.20 9.89
CA LEU A 102 11.41 8.46 9.78
C LEU A 102 11.10 9.92 9.42
N SER A 103 11.85 10.88 9.98
CA SER A 103 11.62 12.31 9.72
C SER A 103 12.01 12.74 8.31
N TRP A 104 13.01 12.12 7.69
CA TRP A 104 13.39 12.41 6.31
C TRP A 104 12.61 11.61 5.26
N GLN A 105 12.03 10.49 5.64
CA GLN A 105 11.35 9.59 4.72
C GLN A 105 10.25 10.28 3.92
N PHE A 106 9.38 11.10 4.56
CA PHE A 106 8.27 11.75 3.86
C PHE A 106 8.72 12.84 2.88
N ALA A 107 9.94 13.37 3.07
CA ALA A 107 10.55 14.42 2.24
C ALA A 107 11.61 13.88 1.27
N SER A 108 11.66 12.57 1.05
CA SER A 108 12.66 11.90 0.22
C SER A 108 12.04 10.78 -0.60
N PRO A 109 12.53 10.50 -1.83
CA PRO A 109 12.05 9.39 -2.63
C PRO A 109 12.15 8.05 -1.90
N VAL A 110 11.15 7.17 -2.11
CA VAL A 110 11.19 5.79 -1.64
C VAL A 110 12.09 4.95 -2.56
N ARG A 111 13.07 4.26 -1.99
CA ARG A 111 14.06 3.48 -2.74
C ARG A 111 13.58 2.05 -3.02
N TRP A 112 12.46 1.92 -3.72
CA TRP A 112 11.88 0.61 -4.01
C TRP A 112 12.70 -0.27 -4.93
N ILE A 113 13.42 0.31 -5.89
CA ILE A 113 14.28 -0.45 -6.82
C ILE A 113 15.40 -1.12 -6.03
N GLU A 114 16.10 -0.35 -5.20
CA GLU A 114 17.21 -0.84 -4.39
C GLU A 114 16.72 -1.83 -3.32
N THR A 115 15.57 -1.55 -2.69
CA THR A 115 14.98 -2.45 -1.69
C THR A 115 14.61 -3.80 -2.32
N GLN A 116 13.96 -3.81 -3.47
CA GLN A 116 13.62 -5.08 -4.14
C GLN A 116 14.85 -5.80 -4.68
N ALA A 117 15.85 -5.06 -5.15
CA ALA A 117 17.12 -5.67 -5.56
C ALA A 117 17.83 -6.34 -4.38
N LEU A 118 17.81 -5.70 -3.21
CA LEU A 118 18.35 -6.28 -1.97
C LEU A 118 17.58 -7.54 -1.55
N LEU A 119 16.24 -7.47 -1.55
CA LEU A 119 15.40 -8.60 -1.12
C LEU A 119 15.56 -9.81 -2.03
N PHE A 120 15.46 -9.60 -3.35
CA PHE A 120 15.39 -10.69 -4.33
C PHE A 120 16.77 -11.15 -4.83
N GLY A 121 17.82 -10.34 -4.66
CA GLY A 121 19.18 -10.75 -4.98
C GLY A 121 19.61 -11.97 -4.17
N SER A 122 20.43 -12.84 -4.76
CA SER A 122 21.01 -13.97 -4.02
C SER A 122 22.05 -13.48 -3.00
N ALA A 123 22.28 -14.27 -1.97
CA ALA A 123 23.34 -13.97 -0.98
C ALA A 123 24.73 -13.81 -1.63
N GLU A 124 25.02 -14.57 -2.68
CA GLU A 124 26.26 -14.48 -3.46
C GLU A 124 26.42 -13.13 -4.18
N GLN A 125 25.30 -12.48 -4.51
CA GLN A 125 25.23 -11.16 -5.14
C GLN A 125 25.08 -10.03 -4.11
N GLY A 126 25.17 -10.34 -2.82
CA GLY A 126 24.98 -9.37 -1.73
C GLY A 126 23.51 -9.04 -1.42
N GLY A 127 22.58 -9.84 -1.93
CA GLY A 127 21.18 -9.75 -1.59
C GLY A 127 20.79 -10.58 -0.36
N LEU A 128 19.54 -10.47 0.07
CA LEU A 128 19.02 -11.22 1.21
C LEU A 128 18.46 -12.60 0.82
N GLY A 129 18.27 -12.84 -0.46
CA GLY A 129 17.82 -14.13 -0.96
C GLY A 129 16.47 -14.58 -0.43
N VAL A 130 15.53 -13.65 -0.22
CA VAL A 130 14.22 -13.98 0.33
C VAL A 130 13.48 -15.01 -0.54
N GLU A 131 12.77 -15.92 0.09
CA GLU A 131 11.96 -16.97 -0.55
C GLU A 131 10.49 -16.64 -0.51
N GLU A 132 10.07 -15.81 0.45
CA GLU A 132 8.69 -15.35 0.59
C GLU A 132 8.64 -13.83 0.71
N TYR A 133 7.74 -13.22 -0.06
CA TYR A 133 7.51 -11.79 -0.07
C TYR A 133 6.04 -11.52 0.23
N VAL A 134 5.76 -10.97 1.42
CA VAL A 134 4.39 -10.75 1.91
C VAL A 134 4.09 -9.26 1.97
N GLU A 135 3.12 -8.81 1.17
CA GLU A 135 2.57 -7.46 1.28
C GLU A 135 1.56 -7.41 2.42
N VAL A 136 1.89 -6.66 3.47
CA VAL A 136 0.97 -6.30 4.55
C VAL A 136 0.44 -4.91 4.26
N GLY A 137 -0.76 -4.83 3.71
CA GLY A 137 -1.26 -3.55 3.22
C GLY A 137 -2.76 -3.46 3.08
N LEU A 138 -3.19 -2.30 2.61
CA LEU A 138 -4.57 -1.88 2.53
C LEU A 138 -5.35 -2.66 1.46
N GLY A 139 -6.29 -3.48 1.91
CA GLY A 139 -7.30 -4.10 1.07
C GLY A 139 -6.77 -5.16 0.08
N ASN A 140 -7.66 -5.60 -0.79
CA ASN A 140 -7.45 -6.73 -1.71
C ASN A 140 -6.83 -6.36 -3.05
N ALA A 141 -6.40 -5.12 -3.23
CA ALA A 141 -5.72 -4.67 -4.43
C ALA A 141 -4.20 -4.63 -4.17
N PRO A 142 -3.48 -5.74 -4.39
CA PRO A 142 -2.06 -5.81 -4.08
C PRO A 142 -1.29 -4.84 -4.97
N THR A 143 -0.56 -3.91 -4.36
CA THR A 143 0.28 -2.94 -5.06
C THR A 143 1.73 -3.37 -5.04
N LEU A 144 2.26 -3.62 -3.85
CA LEU A 144 3.66 -4.01 -3.66
C LEU A 144 3.92 -5.45 -4.06
N ALA A 145 2.96 -6.35 -3.81
CA ALA A 145 3.03 -7.73 -4.29
C ALA A 145 3.07 -7.78 -5.83
N ASN A 146 2.21 -7.00 -6.50
CA ASN A 146 2.24 -6.90 -7.97
C ASN A 146 3.54 -6.28 -8.50
N LEU A 147 4.10 -5.28 -7.78
CA LEU A 147 5.38 -4.68 -8.13
C LEU A 147 6.52 -5.69 -7.96
N GLY A 148 6.56 -6.41 -6.84
CA GLY A 148 7.53 -7.48 -6.58
C GLY A 148 7.47 -8.59 -7.63
N ALA A 149 6.27 -9.07 -7.96
CA ALA A 149 6.09 -10.07 -9.01
C ALA A 149 6.55 -9.59 -10.39
N LYS A 150 6.43 -8.30 -10.70
CA LYS A 150 6.99 -7.73 -11.95
C LYS A 150 8.51 -7.65 -11.90
N THR A 151 9.09 -7.26 -10.76
CA THR A 151 10.53 -7.17 -10.57
C THR A 151 11.17 -8.55 -10.71
N LEU A 152 10.57 -9.60 -10.15
CA LEU A 152 11.06 -10.98 -10.27
C LEU A 152 11.10 -11.51 -11.71
N ARG A 153 10.40 -10.89 -12.66
CA ARG A 153 10.46 -11.24 -14.09
C ARG A 153 11.65 -10.63 -14.81
N LEU A 154 12.39 -9.74 -14.16
CA LEU A 154 13.57 -9.12 -14.77
C LEU A 154 14.72 -10.14 -14.88
N PRO A 155 15.56 -10.03 -15.94
CA PRO A 155 16.63 -11.02 -16.20
C PRO A 155 17.60 -11.24 -15.02
N GLN A 156 17.89 -10.19 -14.23
CA GLN A 156 18.79 -10.28 -13.08
C GLN A 156 18.26 -11.16 -11.95
N PHE A 157 16.95 -11.46 -11.93
CA PHE A 157 16.32 -12.34 -10.95
C PHE A 157 15.89 -13.68 -11.57
N ALA A 158 16.30 -13.97 -12.79
CA ALA A 158 16.00 -15.25 -13.45
C ALA A 158 16.51 -16.43 -12.60
N GLY A 159 15.62 -17.40 -12.35
CA GLY A 159 15.94 -18.55 -11.50
C GLY A 159 15.70 -18.33 -9.98
N ARG A 160 15.27 -17.15 -9.57
CA ARG A 160 14.79 -16.95 -8.19
C ARG A 160 13.37 -17.48 -8.04
N ASP A 161 13.20 -18.41 -7.10
CA ASP A 161 11.89 -18.91 -6.70
C ASP A 161 11.44 -18.15 -5.45
N VAL A 162 10.56 -17.16 -5.65
CA VAL A 162 10.03 -16.32 -4.57
C VAL A 162 8.53 -16.34 -4.61
N THR A 163 7.91 -16.83 -3.55
CA THR A 163 6.46 -16.81 -3.42
C THR A 163 5.99 -15.43 -2.97
N VAL A 164 5.05 -14.86 -3.72
CA VAL A 164 4.54 -13.49 -3.47
C VAL A 164 3.11 -13.56 -2.97
N TYR A 165 2.92 -13.08 -1.75
CA TYR A 165 1.64 -13.01 -1.06
C TYR A 165 1.17 -11.57 -0.85
N ASN A 166 -0.15 -11.41 -0.74
CA ASN A 166 -0.79 -10.23 -0.16
C ASN A 166 -1.76 -10.70 0.92
N VAL A 167 -1.66 -10.13 2.12
CA VAL A 167 -2.45 -10.60 3.29
C VAL A 167 -3.96 -10.59 3.06
N GLY A 168 -4.50 -9.66 2.26
CA GLY A 168 -5.93 -9.63 1.97
C GLY A 168 -6.36 -10.62 0.87
N ARG A 169 -5.51 -10.84 -0.15
CA ARG A 169 -5.79 -11.77 -1.25
C ARG A 169 -5.56 -13.22 -0.85
N ASP A 170 -4.50 -13.46 -0.09
CA ASP A 170 -3.99 -14.79 0.22
C ASP A 170 -4.18 -15.13 1.72
N GLU A 171 -5.25 -14.61 2.32
CA GLU A 171 -5.55 -14.69 3.75
C GLU A 171 -5.39 -16.11 4.31
N GLY A 172 -5.98 -17.12 3.65
CA GLY A 172 -5.91 -18.51 4.08
C GLY A 172 -4.54 -19.18 3.97
N ARG A 173 -3.53 -18.46 3.42
CA ARG A 173 -2.14 -18.94 3.34
C ARG A 173 -1.20 -18.15 4.23
N VAL A 174 -1.58 -16.93 4.59
CA VAL A 174 -0.73 -16.01 5.35
C VAL A 174 -1.10 -16.02 6.84
N TYR A 175 -2.39 -16.19 7.15
CA TYR A 175 -2.84 -16.23 8.54
C TYR A 175 -3.07 -17.67 9.00
N MET A 176 -2.55 -17.98 10.17
CA MET A 176 -3.00 -19.12 10.94
C MET A 176 -4.33 -18.76 11.60
N THR A 177 -5.29 -19.68 11.56
CA THR A 177 -6.56 -19.54 12.27
C THR A 177 -6.47 -20.22 13.64
N ASP A 178 -7.38 -19.89 14.56
CA ASP A 178 -7.42 -20.52 15.90
C ASP A 178 -7.70 -22.04 15.82
N SER A 179 -8.16 -22.52 14.65
CA SER A 179 -8.38 -23.93 14.37
C SER A 179 -7.15 -24.65 13.79
N ASP A 180 -6.11 -23.91 13.40
CA ASP A 180 -4.90 -24.50 12.85
C ASP A 180 -4.09 -25.15 13.99
N SER A 181 -3.92 -26.46 13.91
CA SER A 181 -3.09 -27.18 14.87
C SER A 181 -1.62 -26.84 14.65
N LEU A 182 -0.96 -26.28 15.66
CA LEU A 182 0.49 -26.06 15.67
C LEU A 182 1.28 -27.33 16.02
N VAL A 183 0.58 -28.39 16.40
CA VAL A 183 1.16 -29.70 16.71
C VAL A 183 0.92 -30.58 15.49
N ALA A 184 2.00 -30.99 14.83
CA ALA A 184 1.91 -32.09 13.89
C ALA A 184 1.41 -33.31 14.67
N ASP A 185 0.23 -33.81 14.36
CA ASP A 185 -0.23 -35.09 14.86
C ASP A 185 0.69 -36.16 14.24
N ASP A 186 1.66 -36.63 15.00
CA ASP A 186 2.53 -37.75 14.63
C ASP A 186 1.78 -39.10 14.57
N ASP A 187 0.44 -39.09 14.73
CA ASP A 187 -0.45 -40.26 14.69
C ASP A 187 -1.57 -40.12 13.64
N ALA A 188 -1.22 -39.91 12.38
CA ALA A 188 -2.15 -40.13 11.29
C ALA A 188 -1.83 -41.45 10.60
N ASP A 189 -2.36 -42.52 11.17
CA ASP A 189 -2.44 -43.85 10.55
C ASP A 189 -3.30 -43.83 9.28
N ASP A 190 -2.74 -44.42 8.31
CA ASP A 190 -3.17 -44.82 6.96
C ASP A 190 -4.68 -45.03 6.79
N SER A 191 -5.38 -44.14 6.06
CA SER A 191 -6.54 -44.61 5.27
C SER A 191 -6.75 -43.73 4.04
N ALA A 192 -6.47 -44.35 2.89
CA ALA A 192 -6.68 -43.85 1.56
C ALA A 192 -8.14 -43.51 1.25
N ALA A 193 -8.41 -42.34 0.68
CA ALA A 193 -9.56 -42.16 -0.21
C ALA A 193 -9.34 -41.02 -1.22
N ALA A 194 -9.09 -41.43 -2.44
CA ALA A 194 -9.52 -40.89 -3.73
C ALA A 194 -9.54 -39.37 -3.97
N ALA A 195 -8.58 -38.92 -4.76
CA ALA A 195 -8.63 -37.70 -5.52
C ALA A 195 -9.60 -37.77 -6.71
N PRO A 196 -10.28 -36.67 -7.06
CA PRO A 196 -10.85 -36.56 -8.41
C PRO A 196 -9.91 -35.80 -9.35
N ALA A 197 -9.87 -36.29 -10.56
CA ALA A 197 -8.96 -36.01 -11.65
C ALA A 197 -8.96 -34.57 -12.12
N ALA A 198 -7.75 -34.12 -12.48
CA ALA A 198 -7.47 -32.91 -13.23
C ALA A 198 -8.02 -33.01 -14.66
N ALA A 199 -8.72 -31.96 -15.08
CA ALA A 199 -9.04 -31.73 -16.48
C ALA A 199 -7.97 -30.84 -17.12
N SER A 200 -7.36 -31.41 -18.15
CA SER A 200 -6.34 -30.79 -18.99
C SER A 200 -6.90 -29.67 -19.88
N ALA A 201 -6.22 -28.55 -19.93
CA ALA A 201 -6.44 -27.46 -20.90
C ALA A 201 -5.62 -27.69 -22.17
N PRO A 202 -6.12 -27.31 -23.35
CA PRO A 202 -5.35 -27.42 -24.58
C PRO A 202 -4.45 -26.19 -24.81
N SER A 203 -3.23 -26.49 -25.22
CA SER A 203 -2.24 -25.55 -25.74
C SER A 203 -2.69 -24.95 -27.09
N ALA A 204 -2.60 -23.64 -27.23
CA ALA A 204 -2.61 -22.99 -28.54
C ALA A 204 -1.39 -22.09 -28.68
N ALA A 205 -0.50 -22.48 -29.56
CA ALA A 205 0.63 -21.69 -30.01
C ALA A 205 0.13 -20.65 -31.05
N ALA A 206 0.59 -19.39 -30.92
CA ALA A 206 0.56 -18.43 -32.02
C ALA A 206 1.68 -17.40 -31.90
N ALA A 207 2.61 -17.50 -32.80
CA ALA A 207 3.33 -16.53 -33.62
C ALA A 207 3.63 -15.13 -33.06
N ALA A 208 4.93 -14.82 -33.04
CA ALA A 208 5.49 -13.48 -32.91
C ALA A 208 5.27 -12.66 -34.20
N PRO A 209 5.08 -11.35 -34.10
CA PRO A 209 5.36 -10.43 -35.20
C PRO A 209 6.67 -9.64 -34.97
N ALA A 210 7.31 -9.38 -36.09
CA ALA A 210 8.61 -8.83 -36.31
C ALA A 210 8.80 -7.39 -35.78
N ALA A 211 10.06 -7.10 -35.44
CA ALA A 211 10.57 -5.78 -35.10
C ALA A 211 10.45 -4.80 -36.30
N VAL A 212 9.92 -3.60 -36.02
CA VAL A 212 10.00 -2.45 -36.94
C VAL A 212 10.91 -1.40 -36.31
N ALA A 213 11.95 -1.04 -37.01
CA ALA A 213 12.96 -0.06 -36.64
C ALA A 213 12.32 1.36 -36.57
N ALA A 214 12.60 2.07 -35.47
CA ALA A 214 12.25 3.48 -35.32
C ALA A 214 13.32 4.37 -35.97
N ALA A 215 12.89 5.24 -36.89
CA ALA A 215 13.68 6.33 -37.42
C ALA A 215 13.64 7.56 -36.49
N PRO A 216 14.66 8.44 -36.49
CA PRO A 216 14.71 9.59 -35.58
C PRO A 216 13.80 10.71 -36.07
N VAL A 217 12.97 11.23 -35.16
CA VAL A 217 12.13 12.41 -35.43
C VAL A 217 12.85 13.67 -34.98
N ALA A 218 13.00 14.61 -35.91
CA ALA A 218 13.60 15.91 -35.73
C ALA A 218 12.80 16.80 -34.78
N ALA A 219 13.49 17.66 -34.03
CA ALA A 219 12.94 18.66 -33.14
C ALA A 219 12.10 19.69 -33.91
N ALA A 220 10.87 19.94 -33.48
CA ALA A 220 10.04 21.03 -33.96
C ALA A 220 10.12 22.26 -33.04
N PRO A 221 10.00 23.49 -33.58
CA PRO A 221 10.25 24.73 -32.84
C PRO A 221 9.12 25.09 -31.88
N ALA A 222 9.51 25.82 -30.81
CA ALA A 222 8.61 26.34 -29.79
C ALA A 222 7.53 27.27 -30.37
N VAL A 223 6.27 26.92 -30.13
CA VAL A 223 5.11 27.75 -30.45
C VAL A 223 4.72 28.59 -29.23
N ALA A 224 4.61 29.89 -29.41
CA ALA A 224 4.20 30.87 -28.41
C ALA A 224 2.80 30.56 -27.85
N ALA A 225 2.60 30.81 -26.56
CA ALA A 225 1.31 30.67 -25.89
C ALA A 225 0.24 31.59 -26.49
N PRO A 226 -0.96 31.09 -26.76
CA PRO A 226 -2.08 31.95 -27.19
C PRO A 226 -2.69 32.68 -25.98
N ALA A 227 -3.00 33.96 -26.19
CA ALA A 227 -3.71 34.82 -25.25
C ALA A 227 -5.10 34.26 -24.91
N ALA A 228 -5.54 34.46 -23.68
CA ALA A 228 -6.85 34.05 -23.20
C ALA A 228 -7.98 34.71 -24.00
N PRO A 229 -9.00 33.95 -24.46
CA PRO A 229 -10.19 34.53 -25.03
C PRO A 229 -11.10 35.13 -23.96
N ALA A 230 -11.49 36.38 -24.15
CA ALA A 230 -12.51 37.04 -23.35
C ALA A 230 -13.90 36.48 -23.67
N GLY A 231 -14.67 36.23 -22.60
CA GLY A 231 -16.14 36.17 -22.66
C GLY A 231 -16.76 34.95 -23.34
N ALA A 232 -16.98 33.88 -22.58
CA ALA A 232 -18.00 32.90 -22.92
C ALA A 232 -19.39 33.43 -22.55
N PRO A 233 -20.44 33.22 -23.39
CA PRO A 233 -21.81 33.57 -23.05
C PRO A 233 -22.27 32.70 -21.85
N SER A 234 -22.98 33.28 -20.90
CA SER A 234 -23.59 32.57 -19.77
C SER A 234 -24.61 31.55 -20.35
N GLY A 235 -24.16 30.31 -20.42
CA GLY A 235 -25.03 29.18 -20.69
C GLY A 235 -26.06 29.04 -19.57
N ALA A 236 -27.30 28.70 -19.94
CA ALA A 236 -28.35 28.38 -18.96
C ALA A 236 -27.80 27.42 -17.89
N ALA A 237 -28.07 27.72 -16.63
CA ALA A 237 -27.68 26.88 -15.53
C ALA A 237 -28.17 25.43 -15.78
N VAL A 238 -27.27 24.50 -15.89
CA VAL A 238 -27.60 23.07 -15.97
C VAL A 238 -28.32 22.73 -14.67
N ALA A 239 -29.52 22.18 -14.74
CA ALA A 239 -30.26 21.77 -13.57
C ALA A 239 -29.45 20.71 -12.79
N ASP A 240 -29.29 20.91 -11.48
CA ASP A 240 -28.64 19.95 -10.63
C ASP A 240 -29.36 18.59 -10.70
N ILE A 241 -28.59 17.53 -10.87
CA ILE A 241 -29.10 16.16 -10.81
C ILE A 241 -29.38 15.88 -9.32
N PRO A 242 -30.63 15.51 -8.94
CA PRO A 242 -30.91 15.15 -7.58
C PRO A 242 -30.08 13.92 -7.18
N PHE A 243 -29.32 14.04 -6.11
CA PHE A 243 -28.47 12.99 -5.57
C PHE A 243 -28.87 12.78 -4.10
N ASN A 244 -29.35 11.60 -3.78
CA ASN A 244 -29.87 11.25 -2.46
C ASN A 244 -29.05 10.17 -1.75
N ALA A 245 -29.42 9.82 -0.52
CA ALA A 245 -28.69 8.84 0.28
C ALA A 245 -28.58 7.47 -0.40
N SER A 246 -29.62 7.01 -1.09
CA SER A 246 -29.57 5.72 -1.81
C SER A 246 -28.60 5.76 -3.00
N ASP A 247 -28.43 6.90 -3.65
CA ASP A 247 -27.46 7.03 -4.76
C ASP A 247 -26.03 6.96 -4.22
N ALA A 248 -25.77 7.63 -3.08
CA ALA A 248 -24.47 7.55 -2.41
C ALA A 248 -24.13 6.10 -1.99
N ILE A 249 -25.12 5.42 -1.39
CA ILE A 249 -24.92 4.03 -0.97
C ILE A 249 -24.75 3.08 -2.16
N ALA A 250 -25.48 3.27 -3.25
CA ALA A 250 -25.28 2.48 -4.47
C ALA A 250 -23.85 2.61 -5.02
N MET A 251 -23.29 3.83 -5.00
CA MET A 251 -21.88 4.05 -5.37
C MET A 251 -20.91 3.41 -4.38
N LEU A 252 -21.19 3.48 -3.09
CA LEU A 252 -20.35 2.87 -2.06
C LEU A 252 -20.37 1.33 -2.15
N LEU A 253 -21.52 0.73 -2.41
CA LEU A 253 -21.67 -0.70 -2.66
C LEU A 253 -20.89 -1.12 -3.91
N ALA A 254 -21.02 -0.39 -5.01
CA ALA A 254 -20.31 -0.64 -6.26
C ALA A 254 -18.78 -0.56 -6.06
N TYR A 255 -18.33 0.45 -5.34
CA TYR A 255 -16.91 0.63 -5.00
C TYR A 255 -16.38 -0.51 -4.13
N SER A 256 -17.12 -0.90 -3.09
CA SER A 256 -16.73 -1.98 -2.17
C SER A 256 -16.71 -3.35 -2.85
N ALA A 257 -17.74 -3.65 -3.66
CA ALA A 257 -17.83 -4.90 -4.42
C ALA A 257 -16.95 -4.94 -5.67
N LYS A 258 -16.38 -3.78 -6.07
CA LYS A 258 -15.58 -3.60 -7.32
C LYS A 258 -16.33 -4.00 -8.59
N VAL A 259 -17.61 -3.68 -8.63
CA VAL A 259 -18.49 -3.86 -9.78
C VAL A 259 -19.08 -2.52 -10.20
N ARG A 260 -19.65 -2.45 -11.40
CA ARG A 260 -20.37 -1.24 -11.82
C ARG A 260 -21.74 -1.18 -11.12
N PRO A 261 -22.30 0.03 -10.87
CA PRO A 261 -23.60 0.16 -10.23
C PRO A 261 -24.73 -0.58 -10.94
N ASP A 262 -24.66 -0.67 -12.28
CA ASP A 262 -25.64 -1.40 -13.10
C ASP A 262 -25.53 -2.94 -13.00
N GLN A 263 -24.51 -3.45 -12.36
CA GLN A 263 -24.29 -4.88 -12.10
C GLN A 263 -24.80 -5.33 -10.74
N ILE A 264 -25.21 -4.39 -9.88
CA ILE A 264 -25.76 -4.69 -8.56
C ILE A 264 -27.27 -4.91 -8.69
N GLY A 265 -27.69 -6.12 -8.34
CA GLY A 265 -29.11 -6.49 -8.37
C GLY A 265 -29.87 -5.96 -7.15
N GLU A 266 -31.15 -5.63 -7.30
CA GLU A 266 -32.01 -5.20 -6.17
C GLU A 266 -32.13 -6.28 -5.06
N SER A 267 -31.92 -7.55 -5.41
CA SER A 267 -31.96 -8.71 -4.51
C SER A 267 -30.61 -9.02 -3.86
N ASP A 268 -29.51 -8.40 -4.29
CA ASP A 268 -28.21 -8.59 -3.66
C ASP A 268 -28.26 -8.10 -2.22
N THR A 269 -27.40 -8.68 -1.38
CA THR A 269 -27.23 -8.28 0.03
C THR A 269 -25.80 -7.81 0.27
N THR A 270 -25.57 -7.13 1.39
CA THR A 270 -24.22 -6.77 1.81
C THR A 270 -23.33 -8.02 1.94
N ASP A 271 -23.89 -9.14 2.29
CA ASP A 271 -23.17 -10.42 2.39
C ASP A 271 -22.76 -10.96 1.00
N THR A 272 -23.69 -10.99 0.03
CA THR A 272 -23.37 -11.42 -1.34
C THR A 272 -22.35 -10.51 -2.02
N LEU A 273 -22.46 -9.17 -1.83
CA LEU A 273 -21.55 -8.19 -2.39
C LEU A 273 -20.15 -8.21 -1.76
N THR A 274 -20.03 -8.77 -0.55
CA THR A 274 -18.75 -8.96 0.14
C THR A 274 -18.22 -10.38 0.09
N ASN A 275 -18.84 -11.24 -0.73
CA ASN A 275 -18.51 -12.67 -0.90
C ASN A 275 -18.55 -13.46 0.44
N GLY A 276 -19.46 -13.10 1.35
CA GLY A 276 -19.61 -13.75 2.66
C GLY A 276 -18.51 -13.40 3.68
N VAL A 277 -17.58 -12.50 3.35
CA VAL A 277 -16.48 -12.13 4.24
C VAL A 277 -16.96 -11.14 5.31
N SER A 278 -17.10 -11.60 6.55
CA SER A 278 -17.66 -10.83 7.66
C SER A 278 -16.92 -9.52 7.95
N SER A 279 -15.59 -9.50 7.84
CA SER A 279 -14.79 -8.28 8.04
C SER A 279 -15.10 -7.22 6.99
N ARG A 280 -15.25 -7.61 5.73
CA ARG A 280 -15.63 -6.69 4.63
C ARG A 280 -17.04 -6.18 4.79
N ARG A 281 -17.97 -7.06 5.18
CA ARG A 281 -19.34 -6.67 5.45
C ARG A 281 -19.41 -5.65 6.60
N ASN A 282 -18.68 -5.90 7.69
CA ASN A 282 -18.64 -4.98 8.82
C ASN A 282 -18.00 -3.64 8.42
N GLN A 283 -16.93 -3.64 7.64
CA GLN A 283 -16.33 -2.41 7.11
C GLN A 283 -17.33 -1.65 6.24
N LEU A 284 -18.00 -2.31 5.32
CA LEU A 284 -19.03 -1.70 4.47
C LEU A 284 -20.16 -1.07 5.28
N LEU A 285 -20.63 -1.74 6.34
CA LEU A 285 -21.65 -1.17 7.24
C LEU A 285 -21.15 0.05 8.02
N MET A 286 -19.89 0.05 8.42
CA MET A 286 -19.26 1.23 9.03
C MET A 286 -19.14 2.39 8.03
N ASP A 287 -18.74 2.09 6.80
CA ASP A 287 -18.61 3.09 5.74
C ASP A 287 -19.98 3.71 5.39
N ILE A 288 -21.04 2.90 5.31
CA ILE A 288 -22.43 3.36 5.15
C ILE A 288 -22.84 4.29 6.28
N SER A 289 -22.57 3.91 7.52
CA SER A 289 -22.92 4.72 8.69
C SER A 289 -22.15 6.04 8.73
N SER A 290 -20.88 6.01 8.37
CA SER A 290 -19.99 7.17 8.28
C SER A 290 -20.44 8.14 7.18
N GLU A 291 -20.78 7.63 6.00
CA GLU A 291 -21.25 8.44 4.86
C GLU A 291 -22.56 9.18 5.20
N LEU A 292 -23.45 8.49 5.89
CA LEU A 292 -24.74 9.07 6.28
C LEU A 292 -24.66 9.95 7.55
N GLY A 293 -23.51 9.97 8.24
CA GLY A 293 -23.33 10.70 9.50
C GLY A 293 -24.17 10.15 10.65
N VAL A 294 -24.44 8.85 10.68
CA VAL A 294 -25.25 8.18 11.70
C VAL A 294 -24.44 7.13 12.45
N ALA A 295 -24.84 6.80 13.68
CA ALA A 295 -24.13 5.80 14.48
C ALA A 295 -24.25 4.38 13.90
N SER A 296 -25.42 4.04 13.39
CA SER A 296 -25.68 2.76 12.70
C SER A 296 -26.95 2.87 11.86
N VAL A 297 -27.08 1.97 10.89
CA VAL A 297 -28.32 1.77 10.11
C VAL A 297 -28.89 0.42 10.50
N ASP A 298 -29.91 0.42 11.37
CA ASP A 298 -30.51 -0.82 11.86
C ASP A 298 -31.09 -1.65 10.72
N GLY A 299 -30.75 -2.95 10.70
CA GLY A 299 -31.20 -3.88 9.66
C GLY A 299 -30.39 -3.86 8.37
N ALA A 300 -29.38 -2.98 8.23
CA ALA A 300 -28.56 -2.90 7.01
C ALA A 300 -27.76 -4.17 6.73
N ALA A 301 -27.38 -4.92 7.76
CA ALA A 301 -26.56 -6.14 7.62
C ALA A 301 -27.26 -7.26 6.86
N GLU A 302 -28.59 -7.37 6.97
CA GLU A 302 -29.41 -8.44 6.39
C GLU A 302 -30.30 -7.94 5.25
N ALA A 303 -30.28 -6.63 5.01
CA ALA A 303 -31.13 -6.00 3.99
C ALA A 303 -30.64 -6.35 2.58
N THR A 304 -31.59 -6.55 1.67
CA THR A 304 -31.30 -6.51 0.23
C THR A 304 -30.97 -5.07 -0.18
N VAL A 305 -30.30 -4.88 -1.29
CA VAL A 305 -29.94 -3.55 -1.83
C VAL A 305 -31.18 -2.67 -1.96
N LYS A 306 -32.29 -3.22 -2.39
CA LYS A 306 -33.59 -2.50 -2.46
C LYS A 306 -34.09 -2.06 -1.08
N ALA A 307 -34.06 -2.95 -0.10
CA ALA A 307 -34.47 -2.65 1.27
C ALA A 307 -33.49 -1.64 1.93
N LEU A 308 -32.20 -1.80 1.69
CA LEU A 308 -31.16 -0.89 2.18
C LEU A 308 -31.36 0.52 1.63
N SER A 309 -31.64 0.67 0.34
CA SER A 309 -31.92 1.97 -0.30
C SER A 309 -33.12 2.68 0.36
N ALA A 310 -34.18 1.93 0.70
CA ALA A 310 -35.33 2.49 1.41
C ALA A 310 -34.97 2.88 2.85
N LEU A 311 -34.18 2.07 3.55
CA LEU A 311 -33.71 2.35 4.92
C LEU A 311 -32.85 3.61 4.99
N VAL A 312 -31.86 3.75 4.11
CA VAL A 312 -30.94 4.89 4.13
C VAL A 312 -31.63 6.20 3.79
N ASN A 313 -32.58 6.20 2.85
CA ASN A 313 -33.39 7.39 2.55
C ASN A 313 -34.29 7.78 3.70
N LYS A 314 -34.74 6.81 4.52
CA LYS A 314 -35.52 7.09 5.73
C LYS A 314 -34.67 7.67 6.87
N VAL A 315 -33.46 7.17 7.03
CA VAL A 315 -32.49 7.57 8.07
C VAL A 315 -31.88 8.93 7.76
N ALA A 316 -31.57 9.19 6.47
CA ALA A 316 -30.95 10.42 6.01
C ALA A 316 -31.78 11.11 4.89
N PRO A 317 -33.01 11.61 5.22
CA PRO A 317 -33.91 12.19 4.20
C PRO A 317 -33.39 13.49 3.58
N ASN A 318 -32.47 14.18 4.26
CA ASN A 318 -31.88 15.44 3.81
C ASN A 318 -30.40 15.28 3.44
N TYR A 319 -30.02 14.07 3.05
CA TYR A 319 -28.64 13.79 2.65
C TYR A 319 -28.18 14.75 1.55
N LYS A 320 -26.99 15.30 1.72
CA LYS A 320 -26.30 16.13 0.73
C LYS A 320 -24.87 15.62 0.64
N ALA A 321 -24.44 15.30 -0.56
CA ALA A 321 -23.10 14.79 -0.83
C ALA A 321 -22.01 15.85 -0.63
N PHE A 322 -22.35 17.16 -0.64
CA PHE A 322 -21.41 18.29 -0.57
C PHE A 322 -22.05 19.48 0.17
#